data_481c14e8cd81515bd0213bb461383872
#
_entry.id   481c14e8cd81515bd0213bb461383872
#
_cell.length_a   1.000
_cell.length_b   1.000
_cell.length_c   1.000
_cell.angle_alpha   90.00
_cell.angle_beta   90.00
_cell.angle_gamma   90.00
#
_symmetry.space_group_name_H-M   'P 1'
#
loop_
_entity.id
_entity.type
_entity.pdbx_description
1 polymer ?
#
loop_
_entity_poly.entity_id
_entity_poly.type
_entity_poly.pdbx_seq_one_letter_code
_entity_poly.pdbx_strand_id
1 'polypeptide(L)'
;GENISDADMQQAADIAQATEFIDSKVDRYNSLISQGGTNVSGGQKQRLSIARAIAKHPKIYLFDDSFSALDYKTDLTLRKELSKQTADATVIIVAQRISTILHADNILVLDEGKIVGSGTHEELLASCETYQEIAKSQLSEAELAGVEKGGRA
;
A
#
# COMPACT_ATOMS: atom_id res chain seq x y z
N GLY A 1 24.97 -0.56 -8.36
CA GLY A 1 23.80 -0.01 -7.67
C GLY A 1 23.66 1.45 -8.00
N GLU A 2 22.45 1.91 -8.26
CA GLU A 2 22.17 3.33 -8.40
C GLU A 2 22.62 4.05 -7.12
N ASN A 3 23.30 5.18 -7.28
CA ASN A 3 23.73 6.02 -6.14
C ASN A 3 22.49 6.72 -5.55
N ILE A 4 21.83 6.08 -4.60
CA ILE A 4 20.78 6.69 -3.80
C ILE A 4 21.48 7.60 -2.77
N SER A 5 21.08 8.88 -2.71
CA SER A 5 21.65 9.80 -1.72
C SER A 5 21.13 9.49 -0.31
N ASP A 6 21.88 9.92 0.71
CA ASP A 6 21.42 9.80 2.11
C ASP A 6 20.12 10.55 2.34
N ALA A 7 19.90 11.67 1.64
CA ALA A 7 18.66 12.42 1.71
C ALA A 7 17.47 11.63 1.13
N ASP A 8 17.62 10.98 -0.02
CA ASP A 8 16.58 10.15 -0.62
C ASP A 8 16.26 8.93 0.27
N MET A 9 17.29 8.33 0.87
CA MET A 9 17.13 7.22 1.79
C MET A 9 16.33 7.63 3.04
N GLN A 10 16.65 8.79 3.64
CA GLN A 10 15.95 9.31 4.81
C GLN A 10 14.50 9.70 4.46
N GLN A 11 14.28 10.41 3.35
CA GLN A 11 12.94 10.75 2.88
C GLN A 11 12.09 9.49 2.63
N ALA A 12 12.66 8.48 1.99
CA ALA A 12 11.96 7.21 1.75
C ALA A 12 11.60 6.48 3.04
N ALA A 13 12.47 6.54 4.06
CA ALA A 13 12.19 5.98 5.37
C ALA A 13 11.04 6.72 6.09
N ASP A 14 11.00 8.05 5.98
CA ASP A 14 9.92 8.88 6.56
C ASP A 14 8.57 8.55 5.92
N ILE A 15 8.51 8.53 4.59
CA ILE A 15 7.30 8.16 3.83
C ILE A 15 6.82 6.77 4.22
N ALA A 16 7.74 5.81 4.33
CA ALA A 16 7.44 4.43 4.73
C ALA A 16 7.15 4.26 6.22
N GLN A 17 7.11 5.35 7.01
CA GLN A 17 6.93 5.32 8.46
C GLN A 17 7.97 4.45 9.19
N ALA A 18 9.21 4.44 8.68
CA ALA A 18 10.29 3.58 9.15
C ALA A 18 11.27 4.29 10.11
N THR A 19 11.31 5.61 10.10
CA THR A 19 12.31 6.43 10.81
C THR A 19 12.36 6.13 12.30
N GLU A 20 11.21 6.08 12.99
CA GLU A 20 11.16 5.86 14.43
C GLU A 20 11.89 4.55 14.85
N PHE A 21 11.59 3.44 14.18
CA PHE A 21 12.25 2.17 14.54
C PHE A 21 13.70 2.11 14.03
N ILE A 22 14.07 2.80 12.96
CA ILE A 22 15.47 2.91 12.51
C ILE A 22 16.28 3.67 13.57
N ASP A 23 15.76 4.81 14.03
CA ASP A 23 16.42 5.63 15.05
C ASP A 23 16.52 4.96 16.41
N SER A 24 15.65 4.01 16.71
CA SER A 24 15.73 3.19 17.94
C SER A 24 16.87 2.15 17.91
N LYS A 25 17.46 1.89 16.75
CA LYS A 25 18.60 0.96 16.62
C LYS A 25 19.92 1.65 16.98
N VAL A 26 20.87 0.91 17.52
CA VAL A 26 22.19 1.42 17.95
C VAL A 26 22.92 2.12 16.79
N ASP A 27 22.97 1.48 15.63
CA ASP A 27 23.69 1.98 14.46
C ASP A 27 22.75 2.65 13.43
N ARG A 28 21.48 2.93 13.82
CA ARG A 28 20.48 3.59 12.99
C ARG A 28 20.44 3.01 11.56
N TYR A 29 20.66 3.85 10.54
CA TYR A 29 20.68 3.47 9.12
C TYR A 29 21.83 2.50 8.77
N ASN A 30 22.88 2.40 9.60
CA ASN A 30 23.98 1.47 9.40
C ASN A 30 23.74 0.11 10.08
N SER A 31 22.58 -0.07 10.74
CA SER A 31 22.25 -1.30 11.42
C SER A 31 22.12 -2.48 10.44
N LEU A 32 22.76 -3.58 10.75
CA LEU A 32 22.70 -4.78 9.93
C LEU A 32 21.30 -5.40 9.99
N ILE A 33 20.74 -5.67 8.83
CA ILE A 33 19.54 -6.50 8.68
C ILE A 33 19.97 -7.92 8.33
N SER A 34 19.60 -8.88 9.17
CA SER A 34 19.92 -10.29 8.95
C SER A 34 19.31 -10.80 7.66
N GLN A 35 19.91 -11.85 7.09
CA GLN A 35 19.35 -12.52 5.92
C GLN A 35 17.90 -12.95 6.20
N GLY A 36 16.99 -12.61 5.29
CA GLY A 36 15.56 -12.85 5.47
C GLY A 36 14.85 -11.91 6.46
N GLY A 37 15.55 -10.94 7.07
CA GLY A 37 14.97 -9.96 7.99
C GLY A 37 14.53 -10.56 9.34
N THR A 38 15.26 -11.56 9.86
CA THR A 38 14.89 -12.26 11.11
C THR A 38 15.04 -11.41 12.36
N ASN A 39 15.75 -10.29 12.28
CA ASN A 39 15.98 -9.33 13.37
C ASN A 39 15.07 -8.09 13.30
N VAL A 40 14.03 -8.13 12.47
CA VAL A 40 12.99 -7.08 12.36
C VAL A 40 11.60 -7.73 12.33
N SER A 41 10.59 -7.02 12.83
CA SER A 41 9.19 -7.49 12.77
C SER A 41 8.66 -7.53 11.33
N GLY A 42 7.56 -8.25 11.10
CA GLY A 42 6.90 -8.30 9.79
C GLY A 42 6.55 -6.91 9.25
N GLY A 43 5.94 -6.06 10.07
CA GLY A 43 5.62 -4.68 9.70
C GLY A 43 6.85 -3.81 9.45
N GLN A 44 7.93 -3.97 10.23
CA GLN A 44 9.20 -3.29 9.99
C GLN A 44 9.83 -3.72 8.67
N LYS A 45 9.77 -5.02 8.36
CA LYS A 45 10.27 -5.57 7.09
C LYS A 45 9.49 -5.02 5.90
N GLN A 46 8.15 -4.95 5.99
CA GLN A 46 7.33 -4.35 4.94
C GLN A 46 7.67 -2.88 4.74
N ARG A 47 7.75 -2.08 5.81
CA ARG A 47 8.12 -0.67 5.73
C ARG A 47 9.50 -0.44 5.12
N LEU A 48 10.50 -1.25 5.47
CA LEU A 48 11.83 -1.18 4.84
C LEU A 48 11.78 -1.55 3.34
N SER A 49 10.97 -2.53 2.96
CA SER A 49 10.80 -2.91 1.55
C SER A 49 10.14 -1.80 0.74
N ILE A 50 9.14 -1.13 1.31
CA ILE A 50 8.49 0.03 0.71
C ILE A 50 9.47 1.21 0.59
N ALA A 51 10.23 1.53 1.66
CA ALA A 51 11.25 2.58 1.63
C ALA A 51 12.28 2.33 0.52
N ARG A 52 12.74 1.09 0.37
CA ARG A 52 13.67 0.71 -0.70
C ARG A 52 13.11 0.92 -2.11
N ALA A 53 11.81 0.68 -2.31
CA ALA A 53 11.14 0.93 -3.57
C ALA A 53 11.02 2.44 -3.84
N ILE A 54 10.63 3.23 -2.84
CA ILE A 54 10.48 4.69 -2.94
C ILE A 54 11.80 5.39 -3.25
N ALA A 55 12.89 5.02 -2.56
CA ALA A 55 14.20 5.64 -2.71
C ALA A 55 14.79 5.53 -4.13
N LYS A 56 14.24 4.67 -4.97
CA LYS A 56 14.65 4.51 -6.38
C LYS A 56 13.93 5.44 -7.35
N HIS A 57 12.90 6.16 -6.91
CA HIS A 57 12.05 7.03 -7.72
C HIS A 57 11.63 6.40 -9.07
N PRO A 58 11.08 5.16 -9.09
CA PRO A 58 10.71 4.51 -10.32
C PRO A 58 9.47 5.16 -10.94
N LYS A 59 9.27 4.97 -12.25
CA LYS A 59 8.03 5.38 -12.94
C LYS A 59 6.87 4.40 -12.71
N ILE A 60 7.16 3.18 -12.29
CA ILE A 60 6.17 2.14 -12.01
C ILE A 60 6.52 1.49 -10.67
N TYR A 61 5.56 1.51 -9.75
CA TYR A 61 5.62 0.79 -8.47
C TYR A 61 4.74 -0.45 -8.55
N LEU A 62 5.24 -1.56 -8.03
CA LEU A 62 4.46 -2.79 -7.84
C LEU A 62 4.54 -3.19 -6.38
N PHE A 63 3.40 -3.18 -5.70
CA PHE A 63 3.24 -3.59 -4.32
C PHE A 63 2.42 -4.88 -4.26
N ASP A 64 3.06 -5.99 -3.94
CA ASP A 64 2.42 -7.29 -3.75
C ASP A 64 2.29 -7.57 -2.27
N ASP A 65 1.06 -7.53 -1.75
CA ASP A 65 0.69 -7.71 -0.32
C ASP A 65 1.56 -6.91 0.67
N SER A 66 2.04 -5.73 0.23
CA SER A 66 3.09 -4.99 0.94
C SER A 66 2.59 -4.25 2.19
N PHE A 67 1.28 -4.24 2.46
CA PHE A 67 0.65 -3.49 3.54
C PHE A 67 -0.02 -4.39 4.60
N SER A 68 -0.04 -5.71 4.41
CA SER A 68 -0.82 -6.67 5.20
C SER A 68 -0.39 -6.78 6.68
N ALA A 69 0.90 -6.58 6.98
CA ALA A 69 1.43 -6.66 8.35
C ALA A 69 1.50 -5.30 9.07
N LEU A 70 0.90 -4.25 8.49
CA LEU A 70 0.83 -2.92 9.10
C LEU A 70 -0.43 -2.80 9.97
N ASP A 71 -0.30 -2.09 11.09
CA ASP A 71 -1.46 -1.63 11.84
C ASP A 71 -2.20 -0.53 11.05
N TYR A 72 -3.50 -0.35 11.34
CA TYR A 72 -4.38 0.55 10.60
C TYR A 72 -3.85 1.99 10.51
N LYS A 73 -3.32 2.53 11.61
CA LYS A 73 -2.84 3.92 11.66
C LYS A 73 -1.58 4.10 10.79
N THR A 74 -0.64 3.18 10.91
CA THR A 74 0.59 3.17 10.12
C THR A 74 0.27 3.02 8.63
N ASP A 75 -0.61 2.07 8.26
CA ASP A 75 -1.05 1.84 6.88
C ASP A 75 -1.69 3.11 6.28
N LEU A 76 -2.63 3.74 6.98
CA LEU A 76 -3.30 4.95 6.50
C LEU A 76 -2.31 6.11 6.27
N THR A 77 -1.40 6.36 7.23
CA THR A 77 -0.42 7.43 7.13
C THR A 77 0.57 7.18 5.99
N LEU A 78 1.08 5.95 5.89
CA LEU A 78 2.01 5.55 4.85
C LEU A 78 1.39 5.74 3.46
N ARG A 79 0.17 5.25 3.23
CA ARG A 79 -0.50 5.37 1.93
C ARG A 79 -0.78 6.82 1.55
N LYS A 80 -1.16 7.67 2.52
CA LYS A 80 -1.33 9.10 2.30
C LYS A 80 -0.03 9.79 1.84
N GLU A 81 1.10 9.46 2.47
CA GLU A 81 2.40 10.03 2.06
C GLU A 81 2.89 9.40 0.75
N LEU A 82 2.69 8.10 0.57
CA LEU A 82 3.04 7.39 -0.66
C LEU A 82 2.30 7.99 -1.88
N SER A 83 1.00 8.26 -1.77
CA SER A 83 0.21 8.83 -2.87
C SER A 83 0.74 10.19 -3.35
N LYS A 84 1.24 11.03 -2.44
CA LYS A 84 1.88 12.30 -2.80
C LYS A 84 3.19 12.08 -3.56
N GLN A 85 4.00 11.10 -3.11
CA GLN A 85 5.30 10.81 -3.71
C GLN A 85 5.18 10.13 -5.07
N THR A 86 4.07 9.44 -5.33
CA THR A 86 3.85 8.65 -6.54
C THR A 86 2.88 9.30 -7.52
N ALA A 87 2.57 10.60 -7.35
CA ALA A 87 1.60 11.33 -8.19
C ALA A 87 1.91 11.27 -9.70
N ASP A 88 3.21 11.25 -10.07
CA ASP A 88 3.68 11.18 -11.44
C ASP A 88 4.11 9.75 -11.87
N ALA A 89 3.70 8.73 -11.12
CA ALA A 89 4.08 7.33 -11.36
C ALA A 89 2.84 6.43 -11.47
N THR A 90 3.00 5.30 -12.16
CA THR A 90 1.99 4.23 -12.15
C THR A 90 2.18 3.37 -10.89
N VAL A 91 1.11 3.19 -10.13
CA VAL A 91 1.12 2.35 -8.93
C VAL A 91 0.20 1.15 -9.12
N ILE A 92 0.75 -0.05 -9.03
CA ILE A 92 0.02 -1.31 -9.11
C ILE A 92 0.07 -1.94 -7.72
N ILE A 93 -1.10 -2.23 -7.14
CA ILE A 93 -1.23 -2.83 -5.81
C ILE A 93 -1.98 -4.14 -5.93
N VAL A 94 -1.34 -5.23 -5.52
CA VAL A 94 -2.03 -6.50 -5.26
C VAL A 94 -2.44 -6.50 -3.79
N ALA A 95 -3.73 -6.53 -3.53
CA ALA A 95 -4.28 -6.44 -2.19
C ALA A 95 -5.43 -7.42 -1.98
N GLN A 96 -5.53 -7.91 -0.74
CA GLN A 96 -6.65 -8.74 -0.27
C GLN A 96 -7.69 -7.91 0.49
N ARG A 97 -7.35 -6.65 0.86
CA ARG A 97 -8.26 -5.77 1.61
C ARG A 97 -8.85 -4.72 0.69
N ILE A 98 -10.18 -4.64 0.67
CA ILE A 98 -10.92 -3.60 -0.08
C ILE A 98 -10.48 -2.19 0.35
N SER A 99 -10.28 -1.96 1.65
CA SER A 99 -9.83 -0.65 2.18
C SER A 99 -8.50 -0.18 1.58
N THR A 100 -7.68 -1.07 1.06
CA THR A 100 -6.40 -0.73 0.41
C THR A 100 -6.60 -0.15 -0.98
N ILE A 101 -7.68 -0.52 -1.68
CA ILE A 101 -7.91 -0.22 -3.09
C ILE A 101 -9.13 0.66 -3.35
N LEU A 102 -9.85 1.10 -2.31
CA LEU A 102 -11.07 1.91 -2.42
C LEU A 102 -10.94 3.13 -3.35
N HIS A 103 -9.78 3.77 -3.36
CA HIS A 103 -9.50 4.99 -4.12
C HIS A 103 -8.60 4.75 -5.33
N ALA A 104 -8.48 3.51 -5.78
CA ALA A 104 -7.74 3.22 -7.01
C ALA A 104 -8.52 3.74 -8.24
N ASP A 105 -7.79 4.27 -9.22
CA ASP A 105 -8.37 4.76 -10.48
C ASP A 105 -9.02 3.62 -11.27
N ASN A 106 -8.48 2.41 -11.16
CA ASN A 106 -9.03 1.21 -11.74
C ASN A 106 -8.68 -0.01 -10.89
N ILE A 107 -9.66 -0.88 -10.65
CA ILE A 107 -9.53 -2.13 -9.91
C ILE A 107 -9.78 -3.27 -10.89
N LEU A 108 -8.87 -4.25 -10.91
CA LEU A 108 -9.05 -5.50 -11.63
C LEU A 108 -9.44 -6.60 -10.65
N VAL A 109 -10.59 -7.21 -10.86
CA VAL A 109 -11.06 -8.35 -10.06
C VAL A 109 -10.65 -9.63 -10.76
N LEU A 110 -9.88 -10.47 -10.06
CA LEU A 110 -9.42 -11.75 -10.57
C LEU A 110 -10.16 -12.89 -9.86
N ASP A 111 -10.63 -13.86 -10.63
CA ASP A 111 -11.20 -15.10 -10.16
C ASP A 111 -10.73 -16.24 -11.06
N GLU A 112 -10.23 -17.33 -10.46
CA GLU A 112 -9.66 -18.49 -11.17
C GLU A 112 -8.67 -18.13 -12.30
N GLY A 113 -7.85 -17.09 -12.07
CA GLY A 113 -6.85 -16.63 -13.04
C GLY A 113 -7.41 -15.82 -14.21
N LYS A 114 -8.67 -15.41 -14.17
CA LYS A 114 -9.34 -14.58 -15.17
C LYS A 114 -9.75 -13.23 -14.58
N ILE A 115 -9.76 -12.20 -15.41
CA ILE A 115 -10.34 -10.91 -15.04
C ILE A 115 -11.86 -11.02 -15.20
N VAL A 116 -12.59 -10.93 -14.08
CA VAL A 116 -14.06 -10.99 -14.02
C VAL A 116 -14.71 -9.63 -13.82
N GLY A 117 -13.93 -8.59 -13.49
CA GLY A 117 -14.39 -7.21 -13.37
C GLY A 117 -13.24 -6.23 -13.53
N SER A 118 -13.55 -5.04 -14.05
CA SER A 118 -12.62 -3.91 -14.18
C SER A 118 -13.40 -2.61 -14.04
N GLY A 119 -12.91 -1.69 -13.20
CA GLY A 119 -13.53 -0.39 -12.97
C GLY A 119 -13.16 0.20 -11.61
N THR A 120 -13.82 1.28 -11.25
CA THR A 120 -13.73 1.88 -9.92
C THR A 120 -14.48 1.04 -8.88
N HIS A 121 -14.27 1.34 -7.60
CA HIS A 121 -15.00 0.70 -6.51
C HIS A 121 -16.54 0.77 -6.69
N GLU A 122 -17.06 1.96 -7.04
CA GLU A 122 -18.50 2.17 -7.24
C GLU A 122 -19.05 1.38 -8.44
N GLU A 123 -18.34 1.38 -9.55
CA GLU A 123 -18.72 0.63 -10.75
C GLU A 123 -18.74 -0.88 -10.48
N LEU A 124 -17.75 -1.40 -9.76
CA LEU A 124 -17.68 -2.82 -9.43
C LEU A 124 -18.72 -3.24 -8.39
N LEU A 125 -19.05 -2.38 -7.43
CA LEU A 125 -20.18 -2.63 -6.52
C LEU A 125 -21.52 -2.72 -7.26
N ALA A 126 -21.68 -2.00 -8.36
CA ALA A 126 -22.89 -2.03 -9.15
C ALA A 126 -22.98 -3.19 -10.15
N SER A 127 -21.82 -3.71 -10.62
CA SER A 127 -21.79 -4.58 -11.81
C SER A 127 -21.05 -5.92 -11.64
N CYS A 128 -20.24 -6.11 -10.59
CA CYS A 128 -19.40 -7.30 -10.41
C CYS A 128 -19.79 -8.10 -9.16
N GLU A 129 -20.45 -9.23 -9.32
CA GLU A 129 -20.92 -10.09 -8.22
C GLU A 129 -19.77 -10.54 -7.30
N THR A 130 -18.67 -11.03 -7.90
CA THR A 130 -17.47 -11.43 -7.14
C THR A 130 -16.92 -10.28 -6.28
N TYR A 131 -16.88 -9.05 -6.81
CA TYR A 131 -16.44 -7.89 -6.05
C TYR A 131 -17.40 -7.53 -4.91
N GLN A 132 -18.71 -7.61 -5.16
CA GLN A 132 -19.74 -7.37 -4.15
C GLN A 132 -19.62 -8.35 -2.98
N GLU A 133 -19.38 -9.63 -3.26
CA GLU A 133 -19.19 -10.64 -2.22
C GLU A 133 -17.97 -10.34 -1.35
N ILE A 134 -16.84 -10.00 -1.98
CA ILE A 134 -15.61 -9.60 -1.27
C ILE A 134 -15.87 -8.36 -0.42
N ALA A 135 -16.51 -7.33 -0.98
CA ALA A 135 -16.81 -6.09 -0.28
C ALA A 135 -17.74 -6.32 0.92
N LYS A 136 -18.82 -7.07 0.76
CA LYS A 136 -19.75 -7.44 1.85
C LYS A 136 -19.08 -8.20 2.99
N SER A 137 -18.06 -9.01 2.68
CA SER A 137 -17.33 -9.76 3.70
C SER A 137 -16.36 -8.91 4.52
N GLN A 138 -15.96 -7.74 4.03
CA GLN A 138 -14.90 -6.91 4.61
C GLN A 138 -15.36 -5.53 5.09
N LEU A 139 -16.43 -4.99 4.51
CA LEU A 139 -16.95 -3.65 4.82
C LEU A 139 -18.24 -3.77 5.64
N SER A 140 -18.42 -2.85 6.59
CA SER A 140 -19.69 -2.72 7.31
C SER A 140 -20.79 -2.16 6.40
N GLU A 141 -22.06 -2.40 6.76
CA GLU A 141 -23.20 -1.83 6.02
C GLU A 141 -23.15 -0.31 5.92
N ALA A 142 -22.59 0.37 6.94
CA ALA A 142 -22.41 1.82 6.92
C ALA A 142 -21.36 2.28 5.92
N GLU A 143 -20.28 1.52 5.74
CA GLU A 143 -19.23 1.80 4.76
C GLU A 143 -19.73 1.53 3.33
N LEU A 144 -20.50 0.46 3.13
CA LEU A 144 -21.15 0.17 1.86
C LEU A 144 -22.20 1.24 1.49
N ALA A 145 -22.99 1.71 2.47
CA ALA A 145 -24.01 2.76 2.26
C ALA A 145 -23.41 4.17 2.14
N GLY A 146 -22.22 4.43 2.70
CA GLY A 146 -21.50 5.70 2.60
C GLY A 146 -21.02 6.03 1.20
N VAL A 147 -20.76 5.01 0.40
CA VAL A 147 -20.38 5.13 -1.02
C VAL A 147 -21.53 5.65 -1.87
N GLU A 148 -22.79 5.33 -1.54
CA GLU A 148 -23.97 5.85 -2.24
C GLU A 148 -24.19 7.37 -2.03
N LYS A 149 -23.61 7.97 -0.99
CA LYS A 149 -23.79 9.40 -0.67
C LYS A 149 -22.64 10.31 -1.09
N GLY A 150 -21.47 9.77 -1.45
CA GLY A 150 -20.27 10.51 -1.88
C GLY A 150 -20.24 10.92 -3.33
N GLY A 151 -21.20 10.52 -4.14
CA GLY A 151 -21.25 10.75 -5.58
C GLY A 151 -21.84 12.10 -6.05
N ARG A 152 -21.83 13.15 -5.19
CA ARG A 152 -22.20 14.52 -5.58
C ARG A 152 -21.51 15.56 -4.69
N ALA A 153 -20.31 15.96 -5.11
CA ALA A 153 -19.83 17.34 -4.90
C ALA A 153 -18.62 17.58 -5.83
#